data_cb252a96fdd3764f742e4f353f6dbdee
#
_entry.id   cb252a96fdd3764f742e4f353f6dbdee
#
_cell.length_a   1.000
_cell.length_b   1.000
_cell.length_c   1.000
_cell.angle_alpha   90.00
_cell.angle_beta   90.00
_cell.angle_gamma   90.00
#
_symmetry.space_group_name_H-M   'P 1'
#
loop_
_entity.id
_entity.type
_entity.pdbx_description
1 polymer ?
#
loop_
_entity_poly.entity_id
_entity_poly.type
_entity_poly.pdbx_seq_one_letter_code
_entity_poly.pdbx_strand_id
1 'polypeptide(L)'
;MVLRTPGRRVSARLPDFPWDSLAEHKATASAHPDGLVDLSVGTPVDPTPEVARAALAAATDWPGYPVTIGLERTRRAVVDWLARRHGVTGLGVEHTIPSIGSKEIIATLAQHLGVGPGDTVVFPELAYPTYEVGAALVGATPVPSDSTVGLGPGAPALLWLNSPSNPTGRVLPVEHLRKVVEWCRERGTVLVSDECYLECAWEAQPVSVLHPDVNGGSVEGILALHSLSKRSNLAGYRAASITGDPALVAELLAVRKNLGLVMPGPVQEAMAATLDDDVHVAEQHARYAARRALLRSALEGAGFRVDHSEASLYLWSTRLVDEEQQDCWDTVSWLADRGILVAPGSFYGVAGSRHVRVAFTATDERIAAAVSRLA
;
A
#
# COMPACT_ATOMS: atom_id res chain seq x y z
N MET A 1 37.74 -13.75 -5.49
CA MET A 1 36.93 -12.64 -6.03
C MET A 1 36.74 -11.61 -4.90
N VAL A 2 37.51 -10.51 -4.93
CA VAL A 2 37.47 -9.51 -3.88
C VAL A 2 36.12 -8.73 -4.00
N LEU A 3 35.20 -8.97 -3.07
CA LEU A 3 34.01 -8.15 -2.96
C LEU A 3 34.47 -6.70 -2.73
N ARG A 4 33.99 -5.80 -3.61
CA ARG A 4 34.29 -4.36 -3.58
C ARG A 4 34.10 -3.77 -2.18
N THR A 5 34.84 -2.71 -1.89
CA THR A 5 34.88 -1.98 -0.60
C THR A 5 33.50 -1.85 0.08
N PRO A 6 33.38 -2.05 1.38
CA PRO A 6 32.08 -2.06 2.11
C PRO A 6 31.13 -0.90 1.81
N GLY A 7 31.63 0.31 1.56
CA GLY A 7 30.80 1.49 1.24
C GLY A 7 30.15 1.52 -0.16
N ARG A 8 30.37 0.49 -1.01
CA ARG A 8 29.76 0.37 -2.34
C ARG A 8 28.65 -0.69 -2.42
N ARG A 9 28.29 -1.34 -1.34
CA ARG A 9 27.18 -2.32 -1.32
C ARG A 9 25.85 -1.56 -1.34
N VAL A 10 24.94 -1.95 -2.24
CA VAL A 10 23.59 -1.37 -2.32
C VAL A 10 22.86 -1.52 -0.97
N SER A 11 22.95 -2.71 -0.35
CA SER A 11 22.33 -2.96 0.96
C SER A 11 22.80 -2.03 2.07
N ALA A 12 24.02 -1.50 2.00
CA ALA A 12 24.53 -0.56 3.01
C ALA A 12 23.97 0.88 2.88
N ARG A 13 23.22 1.15 1.81
CA ARG A 13 22.53 2.44 1.58
C ARG A 13 21.05 2.37 1.88
N LEU A 14 20.53 1.17 2.11
CA LEU A 14 19.12 0.98 2.43
C LEU A 14 18.91 1.15 3.93
N PRO A 15 17.75 1.71 4.36
CA PRO A 15 17.35 1.66 5.74
C PRO A 15 17.22 0.19 6.20
N ASP A 16 17.40 -0.03 7.50
CA ASP A 16 17.17 -1.34 8.10
C ASP A 16 15.73 -1.80 7.86
N PHE A 17 15.53 -3.11 7.71
CA PHE A 17 14.19 -3.64 7.53
C PHE A 17 13.42 -3.56 8.86
N PRO A 18 12.39 -2.70 8.97
CA PRO A 18 11.84 -2.33 10.28
C PRO A 18 11.31 -3.51 11.09
N TRP A 19 10.75 -4.54 10.44
CA TRP A 19 10.18 -5.70 11.14
C TRP A 19 11.21 -6.59 11.85
N ASP A 20 12.50 -6.50 11.49
CA ASP A 20 13.56 -7.27 12.18
C ASP A 20 13.70 -6.82 13.64
N SER A 21 13.41 -5.55 13.96
CA SER A 21 13.44 -5.01 15.32
C SER A 21 12.30 -5.50 16.24
N LEU A 22 11.26 -6.16 15.67
CA LEU A 22 10.18 -6.76 16.46
C LEU A 22 10.50 -8.15 17.04
N ALA A 23 11.67 -8.71 16.78
CA ALA A 23 11.99 -10.10 17.12
C ALA A 23 11.80 -10.42 18.63
N GLU A 24 12.25 -9.53 19.52
CA GLU A 24 12.11 -9.71 20.97
C GLU A 24 10.66 -9.64 21.43
N HIS A 25 9.90 -8.65 20.96
CA HIS A 25 8.48 -8.51 21.26
C HIS A 25 7.64 -9.67 20.71
N LYS A 26 8.03 -10.17 19.53
CA LYS A 26 7.41 -11.37 18.96
C LYS A 26 7.68 -12.61 19.81
N ALA A 27 8.90 -12.76 20.36
CA ALA A 27 9.23 -13.83 21.28
C ALA A 27 8.40 -13.74 22.56
N THR A 28 8.28 -12.56 23.17
CA THR A 28 7.43 -12.29 24.33
C THR A 28 5.97 -12.64 24.05
N ALA A 29 5.40 -12.11 22.96
CA ALA A 29 4.00 -12.39 22.61
C ALA A 29 3.74 -13.87 22.29
N SER A 30 4.73 -14.57 21.72
CA SER A 30 4.63 -16.01 21.43
C SER A 30 4.67 -16.89 22.68
N ALA A 31 5.21 -16.39 23.81
CA ALA A 31 5.25 -17.10 25.09
C ALA A 31 3.91 -17.06 25.83
N HIS A 32 2.93 -16.32 25.37
CA HIS A 32 1.59 -16.27 25.97
C HIS A 32 0.95 -17.69 25.92
N PRO A 33 0.30 -18.16 27.03
CA PRO A 33 -0.26 -19.52 27.10
C PRO A 33 -1.19 -19.89 25.95
N ASP A 34 -2.01 -18.93 25.48
CA ASP A 34 -2.94 -19.13 24.36
C ASP A 34 -2.33 -18.76 22.99
N GLY A 35 -1.01 -18.60 22.93
CA GLY A 35 -0.26 -18.32 21.71
C GLY A 35 -0.35 -16.89 21.21
N LEU A 36 0.41 -16.57 20.16
CA LEU A 36 0.53 -15.27 19.54
C LEU A 36 -0.73 -14.86 18.76
N VAL A 37 -1.18 -13.62 18.94
CA VAL A 37 -2.06 -12.91 18.02
C VAL A 37 -1.25 -11.85 17.28
N ASP A 38 -0.88 -12.14 16.01
CA ASP A 38 -0.08 -11.22 15.19
C ASP A 38 -0.99 -10.27 14.41
N LEU A 39 -1.02 -9.00 14.82
CA LEU A 39 -1.72 -7.88 14.18
C LEU A 39 -0.73 -6.84 13.62
N SER A 40 0.56 -7.20 13.48
CA SER A 40 1.60 -6.28 13.01
C SER A 40 1.62 -6.09 11.50
N VAL A 41 1.15 -7.11 10.74
CA VAL A 41 1.17 -7.11 9.27
C VAL A 41 -0.25 -7.23 8.72
N GLY A 42 -0.67 -6.29 7.89
CA GLY A 42 -1.96 -6.32 7.20
C GLY A 42 -1.98 -7.31 6.02
N THR A 43 -1.67 -8.59 6.29
CA THR A 43 -1.77 -9.63 5.28
C THR A 43 -3.15 -10.30 5.34
N PRO A 44 -3.84 -10.49 4.21
CA PRO A 44 -5.07 -11.27 4.17
C PRO A 44 -4.82 -12.71 4.61
N VAL A 45 -5.72 -13.25 5.42
CA VAL A 45 -5.69 -14.64 5.92
C VAL A 45 -6.91 -15.45 5.46
N ASP A 46 -7.95 -14.76 5.00
CA ASP A 46 -9.14 -15.43 4.48
C ASP A 46 -8.84 -16.08 3.13
N PRO A 47 -9.61 -17.10 2.72
CA PRO A 47 -9.38 -17.82 1.47
C PRO A 47 -9.36 -16.90 0.25
N THR A 48 -8.52 -17.25 -0.72
CA THR A 48 -8.57 -16.66 -2.06
C THR A 48 -9.97 -16.88 -2.66
N PRO A 49 -10.60 -15.86 -3.25
CA PRO A 49 -11.92 -15.98 -3.87
C PRO A 49 -12.00 -17.09 -4.90
N GLU A 50 -13.15 -17.77 -4.96
CA GLU A 50 -13.34 -18.88 -5.91
C GLU A 50 -13.14 -18.45 -7.36
N VAL A 51 -13.62 -17.26 -7.72
CA VAL A 51 -13.44 -16.69 -9.07
C VAL A 51 -11.97 -16.62 -9.48
N ALA A 52 -11.07 -16.26 -8.56
CA ALA A 52 -9.63 -16.21 -8.83
C ALA A 52 -9.03 -17.62 -8.96
N ARG A 53 -9.44 -18.55 -8.07
CA ARG A 53 -8.96 -19.95 -8.09
C ARG A 53 -9.41 -20.66 -9.35
N ALA A 54 -10.66 -20.50 -9.74
CA ALA A 54 -11.23 -21.10 -10.96
C ALA A 54 -10.52 -20.57 -12.22
N ALA A 55 -10.31 -19.25 -12.31
CA ALA A 55 -9.61 -18.66 -13.45
C ALA A 55 -8.15 -19.12 -13.53
N LEU A 56 -7.45 -19.20 -12.38
CA LEU A 56 -6.08 -19.74 -12.32
C LEU A 56 -6.03 -21.21 -12.77
N ALA A 57 -6.96 -22.04 -12.29
CA ALA A 57 -7.04 -23.44 -12.65
C ALA A 57 -7.31 -23.64 -14.15
N ALA A 58 -8.17 -22.81 -14.75
CA ALA A 58 -8.46 -22.84 -16.17
C ALA A 58 -7.26 -22.40 -17.05
N ALA A 59 -6.33 -21.64 -16.50
CA ALA A 59 -5.15 -21.12 -17.21
C ALA A 59 -3.84 -21.88 -16.89
N THR A 60 -3.92 -23.12 -16.39
CA THR A 60 -2.72 -23.90 -16.00
C THR A 60 -1.86 -24.36 -17.18
N ASP A 61 -2.44 -24.54 -18.36
CA ASP A 61 -1.69 -24.86 -19.59
C ASP A 61 -1.19 -23.58 -20.26
N TRP A 62 0.00 -23.12 -19.85
CA TRP A 62 0.60 -21.88 -20.31
C TRP A 62 2.09 -22.06 -20.65
N PRO A 63 2.44 -22.73 -21.76
CA PRO A 63 3.83 -23.06 -22.09
C PRO A 63 4.63 -21.87 -22.63
N GLY A 64 3.97 -20.81 -23.13
CA GLY A 64 4.64 -19.64 -23.73
C GLY A 64 4.96 -18.55 -22.74
N TYR A 65 5.93 -17.67 -23.07
CA TYR A 65 6.21 -16.48 -22.30
C TYR A 65 5.05 -15.48 -22.37
N PRO A 66 4.58 -14.92 -21.26
CA PRO A 66 3.64 -13.83 -21.27
C PRO A 66 4.29 -12.54 -21.80
N VAL A 67 3.50 -11.65 -22.36
CA VAL A 67 3.98 -10.34 -22.83
C VAL A 67 4.06 -9.33 -21.70
N THR A 68 5.11 -8.52 -21.69
CA THR A 68 5.36 -7.53 -20.59
C THR A 68 4.25 -6.49 -20.47
N ILE A 69 3.64 -6.10 -21.59
CA ILE A 69 2.49 -5.17 -21.56
C ILE A 69 1.26 -5.76 -20.85
N GLY A 70 1.21 -7.08 -20.69
CA GLY A 70 0.07 -7.80 -20.15
C GLY A 70 -0.99 -8.13 -21.21
N LEU A 71 -1.83 -9.11 -20.90
CA LEU A 71 -2.96 -9.49 -21.72
C LEU A 71 -3.92 -8.31 -21.92
N GLU A 72 -4.46 -8.16 -23.13
CA GLU A 72 -5.45 -7.09 -23.38
C GLU A 72 -6.66 -7.24 -22.46
N ARG A 73 -7.13 -8.48 -22.23
CA ARG A 73 -8.21 -8.77 -21.29
C ARG A 73 -7.93 -8.24 -19.89
N THR A 74 -6.72 -8.45 -19.36
CA THR A 74 -6.33 -7.98 -18.02
C THR A 74 -6.31 -6.45 -17.96
N ARG A 75 -5.74 -5.79 -18.97
CA ARG A 75 -5.71 -4.33 -19.06
C ARG A 75 -7.11 -3.73 -19.19
N ARG A 76 -7.96 -4.36 -19.99
CA ARG A 76 -9.37 -3.95 -20.13
C ARG A 76 -10.12 -4.11 -18.82
N ALA A 77 -9.95 -5.23 -18.10
CA ALA A 77 -10.56 -5.44 -16.79
C ALA A 77 -10.15 -4.37 -15.77
N VAL A 78 -8.89 -3.90 -15.79
CA VAL A 78 -8.44 -2.77 -14.94
C VAL A 78 -9.19 -1.49 -15.28
N VAL A 79 -9.27 -1.13 -16.57
CA VAL A 79 -9.92 0.10 -17.02
C VAL A 79 -11.43 0.05 -16.74
N ASP A 80 -12.07 -1.06 -17.03
CA ASP A 80 -13.51 -1.25 -16.83
C ASP A 80 -13.87 -1.25 -15.33
N TRP A 81 -13.03 -1.84 -14.48
CA TRP A 81 -13.17 -1.78 -13.03
C TRP A 81 -13.06 -0.34 -12.51
N LEU A 82 -12.04 0.43 -12.95
CA LEU A 82 -11.87 1.83 -12.58
C LEU A 82 -13.09 2.68 -13.01
N ALA A 83 -13.61 2.45 -14.22
CA ALA A 83 -14.79 3.14 -14.69
C ALA A 83 -16.04 2.77 -13.87
N ARG A 84 -16.29 1.47 -13.68
CA ARG A 84 -17.48 0.96 -12.99
C ARG A 84 -17.53 1.28 -11.52
N ARG A 85 -16.40 1.11 -10.81
CA ARG A 85 -16.34 1.23 -9.36
C ARG A 85 -15.93 2.61 -8.86
N HIS A 86 -15.14 3.33 -9.65
CA HIS A 86 -14.47 4.55 -9.20
C HIS A 86 -14.73 5.77 -10.08
N GLY A 87 -15.63 5.64 -11.08
CA GLY A 87 -16.03 6.77 -11.93
C GLY A 87 -14.89 7.33 -12.79
N VAL A 88 -13.79 6.60 -12.93
CA VAL A 88 -12.66 7.01 -13.78
C VAL A 88 -13.01 6.80 -15.23
N THR A 89 -13.04 7.88 -16.02
CA THR A 89 -13.41 7.86 -17.43
C THR A 89 -12.26 8.32 -18.34
N GLY A 90 -12.35 8.01 -19.62
CA GLY A 90 -11.39 8.46 -20.64
C GLY A 90 -10.11 7.62 -20.71
N LEU A 91 -10.03 6.49 -19.99
CA LEU A 91 -8.88 5.58 -20.08
C LEU A 91 -9.13 4.46 -21.11
N GLY A 92 -8.08 4.12 -21.85
CA GLY A 92 -7.99 2.93 -22.70
C GLY A 92 -6.96 1.94 -22.17
N VAL A 93 -6.80 0.82 -22.82
CA VAL A 93 -5.86 -0.24 -22.44
C VAL A 93 -4.38 0.20 -22.50
N GLU A 94 -4.08 1.25 -23.24
CA GLU A 94 -2.76 1.87 -23.34
C GLU A 94 -2.34 2.64 -22.07
N HIS A 95 -3.29 2.95 -21.20
CA HIS A 95 -3.07 3.67 -19.95
C HIS A 95 -2.65 2.76 -18.79
N THR A 96 -2.59 1.44 -18.96
CA THR A 96 -2.33 0.52 -17.85
C THR A 96 -1.43 -0.65 -18.24
N ILE A 97 -0.57 -1.07 -17.30
CA ILE A 97 0.20 -2.32 -17.36
C ILE A 97 0.09 -3.08 -16.04
N PRO A 98 0.04 -4.42 -16.06
CA PRO A 98 0.11 -5.23 -14.85
C PRO A 98 1.53 -5.24 -14.27
N SER A 99 1.62 -5.47 -12.95
CA SER A 99 2.89 -5.58 -12.22
C SER A 99 2.86 -6.71 -11.19
N ILE A 100 4.05 -7.21 -10.81
CA ILE A 100 4.22 -8.29 -9.85
C ILE A 100 4.09 -7.81 -8.39
N GLY A 101 2.96 -7.16 -8.12
CA GLY A 101 2.61 -6.50 -6.87
C GLY A 101 3.05 -5.04 -6.83
N SER A 102 2.31 -4.22 -6.08
CA SER A 102 2.60 -2.78 -5.96
C SER A 102 3.96 -2.47 -5.33
N LYS A 103 4.43 -3.30 -4.40
CA LYS A 103 5.75 -3.09 -3.77
C LYS A 103 6.91 -3.09 -4.77
N GLU A 104 6.84 -3.94 -5.79
CA GLU A 104 7.86 -3.99 -6.85
C GLU A 104 7.92 -2.64 -7.59
N ILE A 105 6.76 -2.12 -8.02
CA ILE A 105 6.67 -0.81 -8.66
C ILE A 105 7.17 0.30 -7.72
N ILE A 106 6.72 0.34 -6.48
CA ILE A 106 7.14 1.38 -5.51
C ILE A 106 8.67 1.41 -5.37
N ALA A 107 9.32 0.26 -5.29
CA ALA A 107 10.75 0.17 -5.12
C ALA A 107 11.54 0.53 -6.39
N THR A 108 10.96 0.34 -7.59
CA THR A 108 11.71 0.43 -8.85
C THR A 108 11.29 1.61 -9.73
N LEU A 109 10.18 2.26 -9.43
CA LEU A 109 9.60 3.32 -10.28
C LEU A 109 10.57 4.48 -10.51
N ALA A 110 11.23 4.96 -9.45
CA ALA A 110 12.23 6.03 -9.57
C ALA A 110 13.32 5.67 -10.59
N GLN A 111 13.83 4.44 -10.53
CA GLN A 111 14.82 3.95 -11.49
C GLN A 111 14.25 3.89 -12.92
N HIS A 112 13.01 3.41 -13.08
CA HIS A 112 12.38 3.27 -14.39
C HIS A 112 12.06 4.61 -15.06
N LEU A 113 11.89 5.67 -14.27
CA LEU A 113 11.65 7.03 -14.74
C LEU A 113 12.95 7.85 -14.86
N GLY A 114 14.12 7.22 -14.70
CA GLY A 114 15.41 7.88 -14.85
C GLY A 114 15.80 8.82 -13.69
N VAL A 115 15.10 8.73 -12.55
CA VAL A 115 15.43 9.49 -11.34
C VAL A 115 16.76 8.99 -10.77
N GLY A 116 17.62 9.92 -10.33
CA GLY A 116 18.96 9.58 -9.85
C GLY A 116 19.56 10.60 -8.88
N PRO A 117 20.90 10.57 -8.70
CA PRO A 117 21.59 11.50 -7.81
C PRO A 117 21.36 12.97 -8.23
N GLY A 118 20.98 13.79 -7.27
CA GLY A 118 20.62 15.21 -7.50
C GLY A 118 19.11 15.45 -7.58
N ASP A 119 18.33 14.41 -7.84
CA ASP A 119 16.87 14.48 -7.82
C ASP A 119 16.31 14.34 -6.41
N THR A 120 15.07 14.80 -6.25
CA THR A 120 14.30 14.66 -5.00
C THR A 120 13.06 13.80 -5.24
N VAL A 121 12.80 12.87 -4.31
CA VAL A 121 11.58 12.06 -4.26
C VAL A 121 10.83 12.42 -2.98
N VAL A 122 9.63 12.95 -3.14
CA VAL A 122 8.76 13.34 -2.02
C VAL A 122 7.77 12.22 -1.72
N PHE A 123 7.48 12.00 -0.45
CA PHE A 123 6.48 11.04 0.02
C PHE A 123 5.90 11.49 1.38
N PRO A 124 4.73 10.97 1.82
CA PRO A 124 4.11 11.40 3.08
C PRO A 124 5.03 11.26 4.31
N GLU A 125 4.86 12.11 5.31
CA GLU A 125 5.65 12.06 6.57
C GLU A 125 5.43 10.74 7.33
N LEU A 126 4.19 10.22 7.32
CA LEU A 126 3.86 8.88 7.77
C LEU A 126 3.64 7.99 6.55
N ALA A 127 4.65 7.20 6.21
CA ALA A 127 4.72 6.53 4.93
C ALA A 127 5.03 5.03 5.01
N TYR A 128 4.56 4.31 4.01
CA TYR A 128 5.05 2.96 3.77
C TYR A 128 6.57 3.01 3.46
N PRO A 129 7.42 2.31 4.23
CA PRO A 129 8.89 2.48 4.17
C PRO A 129 9.52 2.28 2.79
N THR A 130 8.83 1.60 1.89
CA THR A 130 9.37 1.30 0.54
C THR A 130 9.47 2.54 -0.36
N TYR A 131 8.77 3.65 -0.07
CA TYR A 131 8.95 4.89 -0.85
C TYR A 131 10.37 5.43 -0.67
N GLU A 132 10.85 5.48 0.58
CA GLU A 132 12.22 5.88 0.90
C GLU A 132 13.25 4.91 0.27
N VAL A 133 12.99 3.61 0.35
CA VAL A 133 13.84 2.58 -0.27
C VAL A 133 13.98 2.82 -1.77
N GLY A 134 12.89 3.15 -2.48
CA GLY A 134 12.92 3.46 -3.92
C GLY A 134 13.84 4.64 -4.26
N ALA A 135 13.78 5.72 -3.47
CA ALA A 135 14.66 6.87 -3.61
C ALA A 135 16.14 6.51 -3.31
N ALA A 136 16.38 5.78 -2.21
CA ALA A 136 17.72 5.37 -1.80
C ALA A 136 18.40 4.45 -2.82
N LEU A 137 17.66 3.54 -3.48
CA LEU A 137 18.17 2.64 -4.51
C LEU A 137 18.81 3.38 -5.68
N VAL A 138 18.24 4.52 -6.07
CA VAL A 138 18.73 5.34 -7.19
C VAL A 138 19.68 6.47 -6.75
N GLY A 139 19.85 6.66 -5.44
CA GLY A 139 20.69 7.74 -4.89
C GLY A 139 20.03 9.13 -4.95
N ALA A 140 18.72 9.19 -5.12
CA ALA A 140 17.95 10.42 -5.01
C ALA A 140 17.75 10.81 -3.54
N THR A 141 17.43 12.07 -3.28
CA THR A 141 17.16 12.58 -1.94
C THR A 141 15.72 12.27 -1.53
N PRO A 142 15.48 11.42 -0.50
CA PRO A 142 14.16 11.18 0.03
C PRO A 142 13.72 12.38 0.90
N VAL A 143 12.50 12.88 0.67
CA VAL A 143 11.94 14.02 1.43
C VAL A 143 10.55 13.66 1.93
N PRO A 144 10.39 13.32 3.23
CA PRO A 144 9.08 13.15 3.84
C PRO A 144 8.39 14.51 3.99
N SER A 145 7.18 14.67 3.44
CA SER A 145 6.39 15.90 3.59
C SER A 145 4.93 15.67 3.22
N ASP A 146 4.03 16.13 4.11
CA ASP A 146 2.58 16.20 3.84
C ASP A 146 2.16 17.56 3.25
N SER A 147 3.10 18.50 3.07
CA SER A 147 2.85 19.86 2.62
C SER A 147 3.64 20.22 1.36
N THR A 148 2.94 20.56 0.28
CA THR A 148 3.56 21.12 -0.93
C THR A 148 4.16 22.50 -0.69
N VAL A 149 3.62 23.28 0.26
CA VAL A 149 4.15 24.62 0.62
C VAL A 149 5.52 24.51 1.28
N GLY A 150 5.73 23.50 2.12
CA GLY A 150 7.01 23.24 2.80
C GLY A 150 8.15 22.85 1.85
N LEU A 151 7.84 22.41 0.63
CA LEU A 151 8.84 22.01 -0.36
C LEU A 151 9.52 23.22 -1.06
N GLY A 152 9.02 24.44 -0.84
CA GLY A 152 9.57 25.65 -1.47
C GLY A 152 9.41 25.68 -2.98
N PRO A 153 10.29 26.41 -3.71
CA PRO A 153 10.20 26.56 -5.16
C PRO A 153 10.77 25.37 -5.96
N GLY A 154 11.31 24.37 -5.30
CA GLY A 154 11.91 23.20 -5.94
C GLY A 154 10.91 22.38 -6.76
N ALA A 155 11.42 21.68 -7.78
CA ALA A 155 10.66 20.73 -8.57
C ALA A 155 11.18 19.31 -8.28
N PRO A 156 10.57 18.56 -7.36
CA PRO A 156 10.93 17.16 -7.16
C PRO A 156 10.65 16.38 -8.44
N ALA A 157 11.50 15.37 -8.72
CA ALA A 157 11.29 14.50 -9.87
C ALA A 157 10.03 13.64 -9.70
N LEU A 158 9.74 13.22 -8.46
CA LEU A 158 8.65 12.31 -8.13
C LEU A 158 7.99 12.73 -6.82
N LEU A 159 6.65 12.72 -6.77
CA LEU A 159 5.85 12.89 -5.56
C LEU A 159 4.90 11.71 -5.39
N TRP A 160 4.99 11.04 -4.24
CA TRP A 160 4.09 9.98 -3.82
C TRP A 160 2.94 10.53 -2.99
N LEU A 161 1.72 10.15 -3.35
CA LEU A 161 0.55 10.18 -2.47
C LEU A 161 0.20 8.75 -2.04
N ASN A 162 -0.42 8.63 -0.87
CA ASN A 162 -1.01 7.37 -0.43
C ASN A 162 -2.39 7.64 0.19
N SER A 163 -3.43 7.40 -0.59
CA SER A 163 -4.83 7.60 -0.14
C SER A 163 -5.72 6.50 -0.71
N PRO A 164 -6.33 5.69 0.17
CA PRO A 164 -6.23 5.69 1.65
C PRO A 164 -4.84 5.33 2.16
N SER A 165 -4.45 5.96 3.25
CA SER A 165 -3.09 5.89 3.79
C SER A 165 -2.78 4.60 4.55
N ASN A 166 -1.58 4.11 4.39
CA ASN A 166 -0.90 3.21 5.30
C ASN A 166 0.28 3.99 5.94
N PRO A 167 0.27 4.28 7.26
CA PRO A 167 -0.40 3.50 8.31
C PRO A 167 -1.74 4.06 8.81
N THR A 168 -2.08 5.34 8.52
CA THR A 168 -3.09 6.09 9.27
C THR A 168 -4.54 5.75 8.90
N GLY A 169 -4.77 5.18 7.72
CA GLY A 169 -6.12 5.00 7.18
C GLY A 169 -6.83 6.30 6.75
N ARG A 170 -6.11 7.42 6.73
CA ARG A 170 -6.65 8.71 6.32
C ARG A 170 -7.01 8.72 4.84
N VAL A 171 -8.14 9.34 4.52
CA VAL A 171 -8.60 9.59 3.15
C VAL A 171 -8.38 11.06 2.81
N LEU A 172 -7.65 11.33 1.74
CA LEU A 172 -7.40 12.71 1.28
C LEU A 172 -8.64 13.26 0.57
N PRO A 173 -9.10 14.48 0.91
CA PRO A 173 -10.21 15.13 0.23
C PRO A 173 -9.90 15.44 -1.24
N VAL A 174 -10.94 15.46 -2.08
CA VAL A 174 -10.84 15.78 -3.53
C VAL A 174 -10.14 17.12 -3.76
N GLU A 175 -10.46 18.14 -2.97
CA GLU A 175 -9.85 19.47 -3.09
C GLU A 175 -8.35 19.45 -2.80
N HIS A 176 -7.90 18.58 -1.86
CA HIS A 176 -6.47 18.41 -1.59
C HIS A 176 -5.78 17.70 -2.74
N LEU A 177 -6.37 16.60 -3.23
CA LEU A 177 -5.83 15.85 -4.38
C LEU A 177 -5.70 16.75 -5.61
N ARG A 178 -6.71 17.59 -5.89
CA ARG A 178 -6.71 18.55 -6.99
C ARG A 178 -5.55 19.55 -6.88
N LYS A 179 -5.37 20.13 -5.69
CA LYS A 179 -4.24 21.05 -5.42
C LYS A 179 -2.87 20.41 -5.64
N VAL A 180 -2.71 19.15 -5.24
CA VAL A 180 -1.46 18.42 -5.46
C VAL A 180 -1.24 18.14 -6.95
N VAL A 181 -2.27 17.74 -7.67
CA VAL A 181 -2.20 17.55 -9.14
C VAL A 181 -1.77 18.85 -9.84
N GLU A 182 -2.42 19.97 -9.53
CA GLU A 182 -2.09 21.29 -10.09
C GLU A 182 -0.64 21.67 -9.77
N TRP A 183 -0.23 21.52 -8.51
CA TRP A 183 1.13 21.83 -8.05
C TRP A 183 2.19 20.98 -8.76
N CYS A 184 1.94 19.70 -8.99
CA CYS A 184 2.85 18.82 -9.72
C CYS A 184 2.96 19.22 -11.19
N ARG A 185 1.86 19.53 -11.85
CA ARG A 185 1.85 19.97 -13.25
C ARG A 185 2.61 21.28 -13.47
N GLU A 186 2.42 22.25 -12.59
CA GLU A 186 3.16 23.53 -12.65
C GLU A 186 4.68 23.36 -12.59
N ARG A 187 5.15 22.25 -12.01
CA ARG A 187 6.58 21.96 -11.77
C ARG A 187 7.16 20.86 -12.63
N GLY A 188 6.35 20.21 -13.45
CA GLY A 188 6.77 19.04 -14.22
C GLY A 188 7.14 17.84 -13.32
N THR A 189 6.59 17.78 -12.10
CA THR A 189 6.77 16.67 -11.15
C THR A 189 5.84 15.52 -11.53
N VAL A 190 6.36 14.29 -11.61
CA VAL A 190 5.50 13.11 -11.78
C VAL A 190 4.78 12.82 -10.47
N LEU A 191 3.45 12.80 -10.52
CA LEU A 191 2.61 12.42 -9.40
C LEU A 191 2.30 10.93 -9.45
N VAL A 192 2.53 10.22 -8.34
CA VAL A 192 2.16 8.81 -8.20
C VAL A 192 1.30 8.61 -6.96
N SER A 193 0.08 8.10 -7.14
CA SER A 193 -0.83 7.78 -6.05
C SER A 193 -0.85 6.28 -5.79
N ASP A 194 -0.46 5.88 -4.58
CA ASP A 194 -0.66 4.51 -4.10
C ASP A 194 -2.08 4.38 -3.56
N GLU A 195 -2.93 3.72 -4.35
CA GLU A 195 -4.37 3.52 -4.10
C GLU A 195 -4.70 2.06 -3.74
N CYS A 196 -3.73 1.33 -3.17
CA CYS A 196 -3.90 -0.09 -2.83
C CYS A 196 -5.06 -0.38 -1.85
N TYR A 197 -5.58 0.64 -1.16
CA TYR A 197 -6.69 0.54 -0.21
C TYR A 197 -7.97 1.23 -0.71
N LEU A 198 -8.08 1.59 -1.99
CA LEU A 198 -9.20 2.33 -2.56
C LEU A 198 -10.58 1.67 -2.29
N GLU A 199 -10.64 0.34 -2.21
CA GLU A 199 -11.86 -0.42 -1.89
C GLU A 199 -11.93 -0.91 -0.42
N CYS A 200 -11.09 -0.34 0.47
CA CYS A 200 -11.10 -0.62 1.91
C CYS A 200 -11.60 0.61 2.69
N ALA A 201 -12.76 1.12 2.33
CA ALA A 201 -13.37 2.33 2.90
C ALA A 201 -14.35 1.98 4.02
N TRP A 202 -14.34 2.75 5.13
CA TRP A 202 -15.21 2.52 6.30
C TRP A 202 -16.04 3.74 6.66
N GLU A 203 -15.43 4.91 6.79
CA GLU A 203 -16.04 6.16 7.29
C GLU A 203 -15.97 7.29 6.26
N ALA A 204 -15.04 7.21 5.28
CA ALA A 204 -14.89 8.17 4.19
C ALA A 204 -14.74 7.44 2.87
N GLN A 205 -15.36 7.98 1.81
CA GLN A 205 -15.24 7.42 0.46
C GLN A 205 -14.00 7.98 -0.22
N PRO A 206 -12.98 7.16 -0.53
CA PRO A 206 -11.81 7.62 -1.25
C PRO A 206 -12.12 7.83 -2.73
N VAL A 207 -11.41 8.79 -3.32
CA VAL A 207 -11.48 9.10 -4.75
C VAL A 207 -10.10 8.90 -5.37
N SER A 208 -10.03 8.24 -6.53
CA SER A 208 -8.80 8.07 -7.28
C SER A 208 -8.28 9.39 -7.82
N VAL A 209 -6.94 9.58 -7.87
CA VAL A 209 -6.34 10.73 -8.60
C VAL A 209 -6.64 10.69 -10.09
N LEU A 210 -7.06 9.55 -10.63
CA LEU A 210 -7.46 9.39 -12.03
C LEU A 210 -8.91 9.85 -12.28
N HIS A 211 -9.69 10.17 -11.23
CA HIS A 211 -11.07 10.65 -11.39
C HIS A 211 -11.08 12.05 -12.01
N PRO A 212 -11.98 12.35 -12.98
CA PRO A 212 -12.06 13.65 -13.65
C PRO A 212 -12.22 14.84 -12.69
N ASP A 213 -12.94 14.67 -11.58
CA ASP A 213 -13.08 15.72 -10.57
C ASP A 213 -11.77 16.06 -9.84
N VAL A 214 -10.77 15.17 -9.89
CA VAL A 214 -9.45 15.41 -9.32
C VAL A 214 -8.48 15.98 -10.35
N ASN A 215 -8.39 15.33 -11.52
CA ASN A 215 -7.36 15.63 -12.53
C ASN A 215 -7.81 16.59 -13.63
N GLY A 216 -9.08 17.06 -13.60
CA GLY A 216 -9.62 17.96 -14.61
C GLY A 216 -9.80 17.32 -15.99
N GLY A 217 -9.88 15.98 -16.05
CA GLY A 217 -10.06 15.21 -17.28
C GLY A 217 -8.76 14.90 -18.04
N SER A 218 -7.59 15.18 -17.46
CA SER A 218 -6.27 14.82 -18.02
C SER A 218 -5.48 13.97 -17.02
N VAL A 219 -4.86 12.90 -17.50
CA VAL A 219 -3.94 12.06 -16.69
C VAL A 219 -2.47 12.37 -16.95
N GLU A 220 -2.16 13.45 -17.67
CA GLU A 220 -0.79 13.88 -17.96
C GLU A 220 0.01 14.06 -16.67
N GLY A 221 1.18 13.43 -16.61
CA GLY A 221 2.08 13.44 -15.45
C GLY A 221 1.59 12.66 -14.23
N ILE A 222 0.50 11.89 -14.34
CA ILE A 222 -0.13 11.16 -13.22
C ILE A 222 -0.06 9.66 -13.44
N LEU A 223 0.31 8.93 -12.37
CA LEU A 223 0.23 7.48 -12.27
C LEU A 223 -0.51 7.09 -10.98
N ALA A 224 -1.30 6.02 -11.02
CA ALA A 224 -1.94 5.41 -9.87
C ALA A 224 -1.61 3.93 -9.77
N LEU A 225 -1.36 3.43 -8.54
CA LEU A 225 -1.11 2.03 -8.24
C LEU A 225 -2.35 1.38 -7.63
N HIS A 226 -2.75 0.25 -8.20
CA HIS A 226 -3.85 -0.55 -7.69
C HIS A 226 -3.39 -1.99 -7.44
N SER A 227 -3.86 -2.60 -6.34
CA SER A 227 -3.45 -3.94 -5.96
C SER A 227 -4.65 -4.79 -5.54
N LEU A 228 -4.68 -6.04 -6.01
CA LEU A 228 -5.67 -7.02 -5.60
C LEU A 228 -5.32 -7.70 -4.27
N SER A 229 -4.15 -7.39 -3.71
CA SER A 229 -3.69 -7.98 -2.45
C SER A 229 -4.66 -7.77 -1.30
N LYS A 230 -5.32 -6.59 -1.23
CA LYS A 230 -6.14 -6.18 -0.08
C LYS A 230 -7.63 -6.33 -0.35
N ARG A 231 -8.09 -5.91 -1.54
CA ARG A 231 -9.50 -6.02 -1.92
C ARG A 231 -9.97 -7.46 -2.18
N SER A 232 -9.04 -8.33 -2.60
CA SER A 232 -9.39 -9.65 -3.16
C SER A 232 -8.56 -10.81 -2.58
N ASN A 233 -7.86 -10.61 -1.47
CA ASN A 233 -7.03 -11.64 -0.81
C ASN A 233 -5.99 -12.29 -1.75
N LEU A 234 -5.45 -11.52 -2.72
CA LEU A 234 -4.48 -12.02 -3.71
C LEU A 234 -3.02 -11.59 -3.40
N ALA A 235 -2.68 -11.37 -2.13
CA ALA A 235 -1.34 -10.93 -1.76
C ALA A 235 -0.23 -11.89 -2.24
N GLY A 236 -0.47 -13.20 -2.16
CA GLY A 236 0.44 -14.25 -2.64
C GLY A 236 0.56 -14.34 -4.17
N TYR A 237 -0.46 -13.88 -4.91
CA TYR A 237 -0.48 -13.89 -6.38
C TYR A 237 0.38 -12.79 -7.00
N ARG A 238 0.75 -11.77 -6.23
CA ARG A 238 1.50 -10.60 -6.72
C ARG A 238 0.79 -9.89 -7.87
N ALA A 239 -0.54 -9.70 -7.77
CA ALA A 239 -1.38 -9.07 -8.78
C ALA A 239 -1.62 -7.60 -8.45
N ALA A 240 -1.10 -6.72 -9.31
CA ALA A 240 -1.26 -5.27 -9.22
C ALA A 240 -1.18 -4.64 -10.63
N SER A 241 -1.51 -3.36 -10.73
CA SER A 241 -1.37 -2.57 -11.96
C SER A 241 -0.88 -1.17 -11.64
N ILE A 242 -0.24 -0.54 -12.63
CA ILE A 242 0.02 0.89 -12.67
C ILE A 242 -0.75 1.47 -13.86
N THR A 243 -1.47 2.55 -13.63
CA THR A 243 -2.40 3.15 -14.59
C THR A 243 -2.26 4.66 -14.57
N GLY A 244 -2.34 5.33 -15.72
CA GLY A 244 -2.29 6.80 -15.81
C GLY A 244 -1.83 7.31 -17.15
N ASP A 245 -0.89 8.28 -17.15
CA ASP A 245 -0.34 8.89 -18.33
C ASP A 245 0.22 7.84 -19.32
N PRO A 246 -0.32 7.72 -20.55
CA PRO A 246 0.11 6.72 -21.51
C PRO A 246 1.56 6.89 -21.95
N ALA A 247 2.12 8.11 -21.91
CA ALA A 247 3.52 8.34 -22.23
C ALA A 247 4.43 7.76 -21.13
N LEU A 248 4.09 7.98 -19.86
CA LEU A 248 4.81 7.38 -18.73
C LEU A 248 4.65 5.85 -18.73
N VAL A 249 3.46 5.32 -19.00
CA VAL A 249 3.21 3.87 -19.11
C VAL A 249 4.04 3.24 -20.23
N ALA A 250 4.17 3.92 -21.37
CA ALA A 250 5.01 3.47 -22.50
C ALA A 250 6.50 3.43 -22.12
N GLU A 251 6.99 4.44 -21.40
CA GLU A 251 8.38 4.48 -20.90
C GLU A 251 8.64 3.34 -19.90
N LEU A 252 7.74 3.16 -18.92
CA LEU A 252 7.82 2.04 -17.99
C LEU A 252 7.85 0.69 -18.71
N LEU A 253 7.02 0.52 -19.73
CA LEU A 253 6.99 -0.70 -20.53
C LEU A 253 8.32 -0.94 -21.26
N ALA A 254 8.92 0.11 -21.84
CA ALA A 254 10.19 0.02 -22.54
C ALA A 254 11.31 -0.47 -21.62
N VAL A 255 11.38 0.05 -20.39
CA VAL A 255 12.36 -0.38 -19.37
C VAL A 255 12.06 -1.79 -18.87
N ARG A 256 10.81 -2.08 -18.50
CA ARG A 256 10.39 -3.36 -17.90
C ARG A 256 10.59 -4.56 -18.83
N LYS A 257 10.47 -4.38 -20.14
CA LYS A 257 10.79 -5.44 -21.14
C LYS A 257 12.22 -5.94 -21.00
N ASN A 258 13.16 -5.04 -20.71
CA ASN A 258 14.58 -5.38 -20.58
C ASN A 258 14.93 -5.99 -19.22
N LEU A 259 14.10 -5.77 -18.21
CA LEU A 259 14.30 -6.29 -16.84
C LEU A 259 13.63 -7.64 -16.59
N GLY A 260 12.82 -8.14 -17.53
CA GLY A 260 12.04 -9.36 -17.32
C GLY A 260 10.95 -9.23 -16.27
N LEU A 261 10.47 -8.01 -16.01
CA LEU A 261 9.41 -7.73 -15.05
C LEU A 261 8.05 -7.97 -15.69
N VAL A 262 7.67 -9.23 -15.77
CA VAL A 262 6.43 -9.68 -16.43
C VAL A 262 5.57 -10.51 -15.47
N MET A 263 4.28 -10.21 -15.41
CA MET A 263 3.33 -10.98 -14.62
C MET A 263 3.02 -12.32 -15.32
N PRO A 264 3.07 -13.46 -14.62
CA PRO A 264 2.71 -14.76 -15.19
C PRO A 264 1.29 -14.76 -15.81
N GLY A 265 1.15 -15.39 -16.98
CA GLY A 265 -0.12 -15.43 -17.70
C GLY A 265 -1.30 -15.95 -16.89
N PRO A 266 -1.20 -17.09 -16.20
CA PRO A 266 -2.26 -17.59 -15.33
C PRO A 266 -2.69 -16.60 -14.23
N VAL A 267 -1.75 -15.84 -13.68
CA VAL A 267 -2.05 -14.80 -12.68
C VAL A 267 -2.80 -13.62 -13.32
N GLN A 268 -2.48 -13.27 -14.57
CA GLN A 268 -3.19 -12.23 -15.30
C GLN A 268 -4.64 -12.61 -15.56
N GLU A 269 -4.92 -13.87 -15.89
CA GLU A 269 -6.30 -14.37 -16.06
C GLU A 269 -7.07 -14.33 -14.71
N ALA A 270 -6.44 -14.77 -13.63
CA ALA A 270 -7.03 -14.65 -12.29
C ALA A 270 -7.29 -13.19 -11.90
N MET A 271 -6.37 -12.28 -12.23
CA MET A 271 -6.51 -10.85 -12.00
C MET A 271 -7.72 -10.28 -12.75
N ALA A 272 -7.86 -10.59 -14.05
CA ALA A 272 -8.96 -10.10 -14.85
C ALA A 272 -10.31 -10.61 -14.32
N ALA A 273 -10.44 -11.92 -14.09
CA ALA A 273 -11.66 -12.51 -13.55
C ALA A 273 -12.05 -11.92 -12.18
N THR A 274 -11.06 -11.61 -11.34
CA THR A 274 -11.29 -11.01 -10.03
C THR A 274 -11.72 -9.55 -10.11
N LEU A 275 -11.20 -8.79 -11.09
CA LEU A 275 -11.62 -7.40 -11.34
C LEU A 275 -13.06 -7.31 -11.90
N ASP A 276 -13.49 -8.33 -12.64
CA ASP A 276 -14.84 -8.42 -13.19
C ASP A 276 -15.90 -8.83 -12.14
N ASP A 277 -15.48 -9.31 -10.95
CA ASP A 277 -16.37 -9.76 -9.88
C ASP A 277 -16.37 -8.80 -8.68
N ASP A 278 -17.53 -8.26 -8.34
CA ASP A 278 -17.72 -7.38 -7.19
C ASP A 278 -18.31 -8.12 -5.97
N VAL A 279 -18.80 -9.36 -6.13
CA VAL A 279 -19.46 -10.10 -5.04
C VAL A 279 -18.47 -10.44 -3.93
N HIS A 280 -17.34 -11.07 -4.28
CA HIS A 280 -16.32 -11.43 -3.29
C HIS A 280 -15.76 -10.20 -2.55
N VAL A 281 -15.72 -9.03 -3.22
CA VAL A 281 -15.26 -7.78 -2.61
C VAL A 281 -16.22 -7.34 -1.51
N ALA A 282 -17.53 -7.38 -1.79
CA ALA A 282 -18.56 -7.03 -0.82
C ALA A 282 -18.54 -7.98 0.39
N GLU A 283 -18.38 -9.29 0.15
CA GLU A 283 -18.27 -10.29 1.22
C GLU A 283 -17.04 -10.07 2.10
N GLN A 284 -15.87 -9.83 1.49
CA GLN A 284 -14.63 -9.59 2.24
C GLN A 284 -14.68 -8.26 2.99
N HIS A 285 -15.26 -7.22 2.39
CA HIS A 285 -15.47 -5.94 3.04
C HIS A 285 -16.34 -6.09 4.29
N ALA A 286 -17.43 -6.85 4.23
CA ALA A 286 -18.29 -7.11 5.38
C ALA A 286 -17.55 -7.82 6.52
N ARG A 287 -16.69 -8.80 6.22
CA ARG A 287 -15.83 -9.48 7.23
C ARG A 287 -14.88 -8.49 7.90
N TYR A 288 -14.18 -7.70 7.11
CA TYR A 288 -13.24 -6.71 7.65
C TYR A 288 -13.97 -5.62 8.47
N ALA A 289 -15.16 -5.19 8.05
CA ALA A 289 -15.97 -4.23 8.80
C ALA A 289 -16.33 -4.77 10.20
N ALA A 290 -16.74 -6.05 10.30
CA ALA A 290 -17.05 -6.70 11.57
C ALA A 290 -15.81 -6.80 12.48
N ARG A 291 -14.66 -7.25 11.95
CA ARG A 291 -13.39 -7.35 12.68
C ARG A 291 -12.91 -5.99 13.17
N ARG A 292 -12.99 -4.98 12.30
CA ARG A 292 -12.63 -3.59 12.62
C ARG A 292 -13.47 -3.07 13.79
N ALA A 293 -14.77 -3.24 13.75
CA ALA A 293 -15.68 -2.75 14.80
C ALA A 293 -15.35 -3.37 16.16
N LEU A 294 -15.18 -4.70 16.21
CA LEU A 294 -14.84 -5.42 17.43
C LEU A 294 -13.49 -4.96 18.01
N LEU A 295 -12.46 -4.90 17.16
CA LEU A 295 -11.11 -4.57 17.60
C LEU A 295 -11.00 -3.10 18.01
N ARG A 296 -11.66 -2.18 17.29
CA ARG A 296 -11.71 -0.76 17.64
C ARG A 296 -12.33 -0.57 19.01
N SER A 297 -13.52 -1.16 19.25
CA SER A 297 -14.20 -1.07 20.55
C SER A 297 -13.35 -1.60 21.69
N ALA A 298 -12.65 -2.73 21.48
CA ALA A 298 -11.77 -3.32 22.50
C ALA A 298 -10.55 -2.42 22.80
N LEU A 299 -9.92 -1.84 21.77
CA LEU A 299 -8.82 -0.90 21.96
C LEU A 299 -9.26 0.34 22.73
N GLU A 300 -10.40 0.95 22.33
CA GLU A 300 -10.96 2.12 23.02
C GLU A 300 -11.29 1.79 24.50
N GLY A 301 -11.86 0.62 24.77
CA GLY A 301 -12.10 0.12 26.13
C GLY A 301 -10.81 -0.11 26.96
N ALA A 302 -9.70 -0.43 26.31
CA ALA A 302 -8.39 -0.62 26.92
C ALA A 302 -7.57 0.68 27.06
N GLY A 303 -8.18 1.85 26.85
CA GLY A 303 -7.56 3.15 27.00
C GLY A 303 -6.79 3.63 25.77
N PHE A 304 -7.10 3.10 24.60
CA PHE A 304 -6.55 3.63 23.33
C PHE A 304 -7.47 4.68 22.73
N ARG A 305 -6.85 5.67 22.09
CA ARG A 305 -7.53 6.55 21.14
C ARG A 305 -7.17 6.08 19.73
N VAL A 306 -8.17 5.92 18.86
CA VAL A 306 -7.99 5.61 17.46
C VAL A 306 -8.08 6.90 16.66
N ASP A 307 -6.99 7.25 15.98
CA ASP A 307 -6.91 8.47 15.18
C ASP A 307 -7.11 8.10 13.69
N HIS A 308 -7.81 8.94 12.92
CA HIS A 308 -8.11 8.68 11.52
C HIS A 308 -8.80 7.30 11.31
N SER A 309 -8.16 6.38 10.59
CA SER A 309 -8.67 5.01 10.34
C SER A 309 -10.00 4.98 9.56
N GLU A 310 -10.22 6.00 8.71
CA GLU A 310 -11.41 6.18 7.87
C GLU A 310 -11.50 5.11 6.78
N ALA A 311 -10.34 4.54 6.41
CA ALA A 311 -10.19 3.50 5.40
C ALA A 311 -8.95 2.64 5.72
N SER A 312 -8.48 1.82 4.78
CA SER A 312 -7.38 0.84 4.89
C SER A 312 -7.73 -0.38 5.75
N LEU A 313 -6.74 -1.17 6.14
CA LEU A 313 -6.90 -2.40 6.95
C LEU A 313 -6.27 -2.26 8.34
N TYR A 314 -6.16 -1.02 8.83
CA TYR A 314 -5.45 -0.70 10.06
C TYR A 314 -6.25 0.24 10.96
N LEU A 315 -6.08 0.06 12.26
CA LEU A 315 -6.39 1.04 13.28
C LEU A 315 -5.09 1.73 13.70
N TRP A 316 -5.02 3.03 13.50
CA TRP A 316 -3.90 3.87 13.90
C TRP A 316 -4.18 4.39 15.30
N SER A 317 -3.51 3.83 16.31
CA SER A 317 -3.93 3.95 17.70
C SER A 317 -2.80 4.44 18.59
N THR A 318 -3.12 5.30 19.55
CA THR A 318 -2.22 5.70 20.65
C THR A 318 -2.81 5.24 21.97
N ARG A 319 -1.95 4.66 22.84
CA ARG A 319 -2.35 4.29 24.20
C ARG A 319 -2.24 5.51 25.12
N LEU A 320 -3.26 5.73 25.94
CA LEU A 320 -3.32 6.81 26.93
C LEU A 320 -3.13 6.22 28.33
N VAL A 321 -2.23 6.81 29.12
CA VAL A 321 -2.07 6.53 30.54
C VAL A 321 -2.06 7.88 31.25
N ASP A 322 -3.00 8.08 32.17
CA ASP A 322 -3.20 9.35 32.85
C ASP A 322 -3.36 10.55 31.86
N GLU A 323 -4.11 10.30 30.77
CA GLU A 323 -4.35 11.21 29.64
C GLU A 323 -3.11 11.53 28.78
N GLU A 324 -1.92 10.96 29.09
CA GLU A 324 -0.72 11.14 28.31
C GLU A 324 -0.53 10.03 27.26
N GLN A 325 -0.09 10.44 26.07
CA GLN A 325 0.24 9.51 24.99
C GLN A 325 1.54 8.79 25.30
N GLN A 326 1.49 7.46 25.29
CA GLN A 326 2.65 6.61 25.50
C GLN A 326 3.53 6.53 24.25
N ASP A 327 4.81 6.21 24.44
CA ASP A 327 5.70 5.86 23.34
C ASP A 327 5.21 4.60 22.63
N CYS A 328 5.48 4.52 21.32
CA CYS A 328 5.00 3.40 20.51
C CYS A 328 5.62 2.05 20.94
N TRP A 329 6.89 2.05 21.37
CA TRP A 329 7.56 0.84 21.81
C TRP A 329 7.09 0.37 23.19
N ASP A 330 6.79 1.30 24.11
CA ASP A 330 6.15 0.97 25.39
C ASP A 330 4.77 0.34 25.15
N THR A 331 4.04 0.87 24.18
CA THR A 331 2.74 0.31 23.77
C THR A 331 2.89 -1.07 23.12
N VAL A 332 3.89 -1.30 22.27
CA VAL A 332 4.19 -2.61 21.69
C VAL A 332 4.54 -3.61 22.77
N SER A 333 5.38 -3.23 23.76
CA SER A 333 5.74 -4.07 24.89
C SER A 333 4.50 -4.45 25.71
N TRP A 334 3.66 -3.48 26.06
CA TRP A 334 2.42 -3.70 26.82
C TRP A 334 1.45 -4.67 26.12
N LEU A 335 1.35 -4.60 24.79
CA LEU A 335 0.54 -5.53 23.98
C LEU A 335 1.22 -6.89 23.86
N ALA A 336 2.55 -6.94 23.71
CA ALA A 336 3.30 -8.19 23.62
C ALA A 336 3.18 -9.03 24.88
N ASP A 337 3.18 -8.42 26.08
CA ASP A 337 2.93 -9.09 27.38
C ASP A 337 1.54 -9.76 27.42
N ARG A 338 0.60 -9.30 26.60
CA ARG A 338 -0.74 -9.86 26.40
C ARG A 338 -0.83 -10.83 25.22
N GLY A 339 0.31 -11.21 24.65
CA GLY A 339 0.36 -12.10 23.50
C GLY A 339 -0.18 -11.45 22.20
N ILE A 340 -0.21 -10.11 22.10
CA ILE A 340 -0.64 -9.36 20.92
C ILE A 340 0.56 -8.62 20.33
N LEU A 341 0.88 -8.89 19.05
CA LEU A 341 1.95 -8.20 18.35
C LEU A 341 1.38 -7.18 17.38
N VAL A 342 1.86 -5.94 17.44
CA VAL A 342 1.48 -4.83 16.55
C VAL A 342 2.73 -4.17 15.96
N ALA A 343 2.57 -3.34 14.93
CA ALA A 343 3.68 -2.56 14.40
C ALA A 343 3.80 -1.20 15.11
N PRO A 344 5.00 -0.81 15.63
CA PRO A 344 5.21 0.52 16.18
C PRO A 344 5.09 1.58 15.08
N GLY A 345 4.54 2.72 15.43
CA GLY A 345 4.32 3.80 14.49
C GLY A 345 5.61 4.43 13.96
N SER A 346 6.70 4.34 14.73
CA SER A 346 8.03 4.77 14.30
C SER A 346 8.55 4.09 13.03
N PHE A 347 8.00 2.92 12.64
CA PHE A 347 8.31 2.28 11.36
C PHE A 347 7.89 3.10 10.14
N TYR A 348 6.96 4.03 10.33
CA TYR A 348 6.33 4.81 9.26
C TYR A 348 6.80 6.27 9.25
N GLY A 349 7.63 6.66 10.19
CA GLY A 349 8.17 8.01 10.31
C GLY A 349 8.18 8.51 11.76
N VAL A 350 8.96 9.56 12.02
CA VAL A 350 9.14 10.12 13.36
C VAL A 350 7.83 10.58 13.99
N ALA A 351 6.91 11.13 13.17
CA ALA A 351 5.58 11.56 13.61
C ALA A 351 4.73 10.40 14.18
N GLY A 352 5.10 9.15 13.90
CA GLY A 352 4.43 7.94 14.40
C GLY A 352 4.88 7.48 15.80
N SER A 353 5.84 8.14 16.44
CA SER A 353 6.47 7.70 17.71
C SER A 353 5.51 7.50 18.88
N ARG A 354 4.29 8.03 18.81
CA ARG A 354 3.24 7.89 19.84
C ARG A 354 2.11 6.97 19.44
N HIS A 355 2.22 6.30 18.30
CA HIS A 355 1.15 5.44 17.76
C HIS A 355 1.65 4.02 17.50
N VAL A 356 0.72 3.10 17.45
CA VAL A 356 0.90 1.76 16.90
C VAL A 356 -0.09 1.54 15.75
N ARG A 357 0.33 0.75 14.77
CA ARG A 357 -0.56 0.30 13.70
C ARG A 357 -1.07 -1.10 14.00
N VAL A 358 -2.38 -1.26 14.15
CA VAL A 358 -3.05 -2.50 14.48
C VAL A 358 -3.82 -3.00 13.26
N ALA A 359 -3.42 -4.13 12.67
CA ALA A 359 -4.10 -4.72 11.53
C ALA A 359 -5.31 -5.56 11.99
N PHE A 360 -6.44 -5.47 11.27
CA PHE A 360 -7.62 -6.28 11.54
C PHE A 360 -7.86 -7.38 10.49
N THR A 361 -6.79 -7.83 9.83
CA THR A 361 -6.84 -8.88 8.80
C THR A 361 -6.72 -10.31 9.35
N ALA A 362 -6.46 -10.48 10.64
CA ALA A 362 -6.40 -11.80 11.28
C ALA A 362 -7.76 -12.53 11.23
N THR A 363 -7.76 -13.85 11.48
CA THR A 363 -9.01 -14.64 11.51
C THR A 363 -9.96 -14.16 12.60
N ASP A 364 -11.25 -14.52 12.51
CA ASP A 364 -12.26 -14.12 13.50
C ASP A 364 -11.90 -14.60 14.90
N GLU A 365 -11.35 -15.82 15.02
CA GLU A 365 -10.89 -16.40 16.29
C GLU A 365 -9.72 -15.60 16.89
N ARG A 366 -8.77 -15.14 16.03
CA ARG A 366 -7.62 -14.34 16.48
C ARG A 366 -8.04 -12.93 16.88
N ILE A 367 -9.00 -12.33 16.16
CA ILE A 367 -9.59 -11.04 16.56
C ILE A 367 -10.33 -11.19 17.90
N ALA A 368 -11.14 -12.23 18.08
CA ALA A 368 -11.82 -12.49 19.34
C ALA A 368 -10.83 -12.71 20.52
N ALA A 369 -9.73 -13.42 20.27
CA ALA A 369 -8.66 -13.58 21.25
C ALA A 369 -8.00 -12.24 21.63
N ALA A 370 -7.71 -11.37 20.65
CA ALA A 370 -7.20 -10.02 20.93
C ALA A 370 -8.18 -9.21 21.78
N VAL A 371 -9.47 -9.21 21.42
CA VAL A 371 -10.53 -8.53 22.19
C VAL A 371 -10.56 -9.02 23.64
N SER A 372 -10.54 -10.33 23.85
CA SER A 372 -10.54 -10.92 25.21
C SER A 372 -9.30 -10.54 26.03
N ARG A 373 -8.13 -10.37 25.39
CA ARG A 373 -6.88 -10.01 26.06
C ARG A 373 -6.75 -8.51 26.35
N LEU A 374 -7.56 -7.68 25.69
CA LEU A 374 -7.64 -6.24 25.93
C LEU A 374 -8.65 -5.89 27.03
N ALA A 375 -9.61 -6.78 27.34
CA ALA A 375 -10.58 -6.62 28.41
C ALA A 375 -9.92 -6.80 29.79
#